data_5d2165ddc468d5989be91804897bc08c
#
_entry.id   5d2165ddc468d5989be91804897bc08c
#
_cell.length_a   1.000
_cell.length_b   1.000
_cell.length_c   1.000
_cell.angle_alpha   90.00
_cell.angle_beta   90.00
_cell.angle_gamma   90.00
#
_symmetry.space_group_name_H-M   'P 1'
#
loop_
_entity.id
_entity.type
_entity.pdbx_description
1 polymer ?
#
loop_
_entity_poly.entity_id
_entity_poly.type
_entity_poly.pdbx_seq_one_letter_code
_entity_poly.pdbx_strand_id
1 'polypeptide(L)'
;MINNVVLVGRLTRPVDLKYTPNGVAVGTFSIACERRYTNQQGTRDTDFISCRVWRKAAENLAKFTRKGSLLGVEGHIETRSYENQQGQKVYVTEVVVDNFSFLESKNVTEQRPGNDAYNGYSQQNQYQSQGGFNTPSAPTSSFGNVPADPFLANGEAINISDDDLPF
;
A
#
# COMPACT_ATOMS: atom_id res chain seq x y z
N MET A 1 -1.73 -24.24 -25.94
CA MET A 1 -1.53 -23.97 -24.51
C MET A 1 -2.43 -22.82 -24.13
N ILE A 2 -3.07 -22.88 -22.94
CA ILE A 2 -3.96 -21.83 -22.47
C ILE A 2 -3.29 -21.21 -21.22
N ASN A 3 -3.11 -19.89 -21.23
CA ASN A 3 -2.64 -19.13 -20.09
C ASN A 3 -3.48 -17.84 -20.05
N ASN A 4 -4.61 -17.90 -19.38
CA ASN A 4 -5.56 -16.79 -19.27
C ASN A 4 -6.07 -16.71 -17.84
N VAL A 5 -6.12 -15.49 -17.31
CA VAL A 5 -6.56 -15.16 -15.96
C VAL A 5 -7.57 -14.04 -16.04
N VAL A 6 -8.72 -14.22 -15.39
CA VAL A 6 -9.73 -13.17 -15.22
C VAL A 6 -9.93 -12.95 -13.73
N LEU A 7 -9.73 -11.72 -13.28
CA LEU A 7 -9.85 -11.33 -11.88
C LEU A 7 -10.80 -10.15 -11.73
N VAL A 8 -11.60 -10.19 -10.69
CA VAL A 8 -12.40 -9.04 -10.23
C VAL A 8 -12.03 -8.78 -8.78
N GLY A 9 -11.60 -7.55 -8.50
CA GLY A 9 -11.16 -7.21 -7.14
C GLY A 9 -10.92 -5.71 -6.97
N ARG A 10 -10.48 -5.33 -5.76
CA ARG A 10 -10.22 -3.95 -5.41
C ARG A 10 -8.72 -3.66 -5.35
N LEU A 11 -8.33 -2.48 -5.85
CA LEU A 11 -6.96 -1.99 -5.71
C LEU A 11 -6.59 -1.83 -4.24
N THR A 12 -5.48 -2.42 -3.82
CA THR A 12 -4.97 -2.32 -2.43
C THR A 12 -4.23 -1.01 -2.18
N ARG A 13 -3.64 -0.44 -3.23
CA ARG A 13 -2.88 0.82 -3.26
C ARG A 13 -3.03 1.48 -4.63
N PRO A 14 -2.67 2.76 -4.76
CA PRO A 14 -2.58 3.40 -6.08
C PRO A 14 -1.65 2.64 -7.02
N VAL A 15 -1.91 2.74 -8.32
CA VAL A 15 -1.03 2.17 -9.34
C VAL A 15 0.32 2.88 -9.32
N ASP A 16 1.40 2.14 -9.13
CA ASP A 16 2.77 2.65 -9.23
C ASP A 16 3.17 2.72 -10.70
N LEU A 17 3.10 3.93 -11.26
CA LEU A 17 3.42 4.19 -12.67
C LEU A 17 4.88 4.60 -12.81
N LYS A 18 5.62 3.86 -13.63
CA LYS A 18 7.01 4.13 -13.96
C LYS A 18 7.21 4.12 -15.47
N TYR A 19 8.29 4.74 -15.92
CA TYR A 19 8.69 4.72 -17.32
C TYR A 19 10.02 3.97 -17.45
N THR A 20 10.07 3.06 -18.42
CA THR A 20 11.33 2.40 -18.78
C THR A 20 12.29 3.41 -19.42
N PRO A 21 13.60 3.11 -19.52
CA PRO A 21 14.57 3.96 -20.23
C PRO A 21 14.16 4.29 -21.67
N ASN A 22 13.36 3.43 -22.29
CA ASN A 22 12.83 3.62 -23.65
C ASN A 22 11.52 4.42 -23.67
N GLY A 23 11.10 5.03 -22.55
CA GLY A 23 9.88 5.84 -22.45
C GLY A 23 8.57 5.04 -22.43
N VAL A 24 8.60 3.72 -22.23
CA VAL A 24 7.39 2.90 -22.15
C VAL A 24 6.84 2.94 -20.73
N ALA A 25 5.56 3.33 -20.59
CA ALA A 25 4.87 3.33 -19.31
C ALA A 25 4.62 1.91 -18.79
N VAL A 26 4.89 1.68 -17.52
CA VAL A 26 4.65 0.42 -16.80
C VAL A 26 3.95 0.75 -15.49
N GLY A 27 2.78 0.16 -15.26
CA GLY A 27 2.03 0.26 -14.02
C GLY A 27 2.11 -1.04 -13.22
N THR A 28 2.47 -0.97 -11.95
CA THR A 28 2.41 -2.11 -11.03
C THR A 28 1.40 -1.83 -9.93
N PHE A 29 0.57 -2.83 -9.62
CA PHE A 29 -0.46 -2.72 -8.61
C PHE A 29 -0.80 -4.10 -8.03
N SER A 30 -1.58 -4.13 -6.97
CA SER A 30 -2.09 -5.36 -6.37
C SER A 30 -3.60 -5.28 -6.26
N ILE A 31 -4.27 -6.38 -6.63
CA ILE A 31 -5.72 -6.55 -6.52
C ILE A 31 -6.02 -7.48 -5.35
N ALA A 32 -6.96 -7.07 -4.51
CA ALA A 32 -7.56 -7.87 -3.45
C ALA A 32 -8.79 -8.60 -3.98
N CYS A 33 -8.71 -9.92 -4.07
CA CYS A 33 -9.80 -10.80 -4.51
C CYS A 33 -10.29 -11.60 -3.31
N GLU A 34 -11.56 -11.44 -2.93
CA GLU A 34 -12.17 -12.22 -1.87
C GLU A 34 -12.41 -13.67 -2.33
N ARG A 35 -12.07 -14.64 -1.47
CA ARG A 35 -12.36 -16.05 -1.71
C ARG A 35 -13.86 -16.30 -1.63
N ARG A 36 -14.32 -17.26 -2.39
CA ARG A 36 -15.75 -17.66 -2.41
C ARG A 36 -16.20 -18.31 -1.12
N TYR A 37 -15.28 -18.98 -0.41
CA TYR A 37 -15.58 -19.75 0.80
C TYR A 37 -15.32 -18.92 2.05
N THR A 38 -16.18 -19.09 3.03
CA THR A 38 -16.08 -18.52 4.36
C THR A 38 -15.25 -19.46 5.23
N ASN A 39 -14.33 -18.94 6.02
CA ASN A 39 -13.58 -19.73 6.99
C ASN A 39 -14.44 -20.12 8.20
N GLN A 40 -13.90 -20.91 9.13
CA GLN A 40 -14.62 -21.37 10.32
C GLN A 40 -15.05 -20.23 11.25
N GLN A 41 -14.45 -19.04 11.09
CA GLN A 41 -14.75 -17.85 11.88
C GLN A 41 -15.83 -16.96 11.23
N GLY A 42 -16.43 -17.39 10.11
CA GLY A 42 -17.46 -16.64 9.39
C GLY A 42 -16.92 -15.49 8.51
N THR A 43 -15.61 -15.38 8.34
CA THR A 43 -14.95 -14.38 7.51
C THR A 43 -14.45 -14.97 6.19
N ARG A 44 -14.30 -14.15 5.16
CA ARG A 44 -13.72 -14.55 3.88
C ARG A 44 -12.26 -14.10 3.82
N ASP A 45 -11.41 -15.02 3.46
CA ASP A 45 -10.01 -14.71 3.18
C ASP A 45 -9.90 -13.92 1.88
N THR A 46 -8.85 -13.12 1.79
CA THR A 46 -8.58 -12.28 0.62
C THR A 46 -7.22 -12.63 0.05
N ASP A 47 -7.18 -12.90 -1.24
CA ASP A 47 -5.94 -13.12 -1.98
C ASP A 47 -5.46 -11.80 -2.58
N PHE A 48 -4.16 -11.50 -2.41
CA PHE A 48 -3.51 -10.31 -2.94
C PHE A 48 -2.67 -10.69 -4.14
N ILE A 49 -3.12 -10.32 -5.34
CA ILE A 49 -2.50 -10.72 -6.60
C ILE A 49 -1.76 -9.54 -7.19
N SER A 50 -0.45 -9.72 -7.44
CA SER A 50 0.39 -8.72 -8.10
C SER A 50 0.09 -8.70 -9.60
N CYS A 51 -0.15 -7.49 -10.13
CA CYS A 51 -0.47 -7.25 -11.52
C CYS A 51 0.47 -6.22 -12.13
N ARG A 52 0.78 -6.39 -13.41
CA ARG A 52 1.57 -5.46 -14.21
C ARG A 52 0.84 -5.12 -15.50
N VAL A 53 0.83 -3.86 -15.86
CA VAL A 53 0.17 -3.34 -17.05
C VAL A 53 1.12 -2.41 -17.80
N TRP A 54 1.00 -2.36 -19.12
CA TRP A 54 1.94 -1.66 -19.99
C TRP A 54 1.30 -0.53 -20.79
N ARG A 55 2.14 0.43 -21.21
CA ARG A 55 1.80 1.47 -22.18
C ARG A 55 0.62 2.34 -21.71
N LYS A 56 -0.24 2.72 -22.65
CA LYS A 56 -1.39 3.60 -22.40
C LYS A 56 -2.38 3.04 -21.37
N ALA A 57 -2.49 1.72 -21.25
CA ALA A 57 -3.31 1.08 -20.24
C ALA A 57 -2.80 1.37 -18.82
N ALA A 58 -1.47 1.43 -18.63
CA ALA A 58 -0.85 1.79 -17.36
C ALA A 58 -1.17 3.24 -16.96
N GLU A 59 -1.05 4.17 -17.90
CA GLU A 59 -1.37 5.59 -17.68
C GLU A 59 -2.84 5.79 -17.35
N ASN A 60 -3.74 5.12 -18.07
CA ASN A 60 -5.18 5.19 -17.84
C ASN A 60 -5.54 4.64 -16.45
N LEU A 61 -5.01 3.49 -16.05
CA LEU A 61 -5.25 2.95 -14.72
C LEU A 61 -4.73 3.89 -13.62
N ALA A 62 -3.51 4.40 -13.76
CA ALA A 62 -2.94 5.32 -12.78
C ALA A 62 -3.77 6.62 -12.64
N LYS A 63 -4.31 7.13 -13.77
CA LYS A 63 -5.09 8.36 -13.81
C LYS A 63 -6.50 8.21 -13.24
N PHE A 64 -7.19 7.11 -13.57
CA PHE A 64 -8.61 6.96 -13.31
C PHE A 64 -8.95 6.05 -12.13
N THR A 65 -7.94 5.50 -11.44
CA THR A 65 -8.17 4.65 -10.26
C THR A 65 -7.54 5.22 -9.00
N ARG A 66 -8.06 4.78 -7.87
CA ARG A 66 -7.58 5.09 -6.52
C ARG A 66 -7.50 3.80 -5.72
N LYS A 67 -6.87 3.84 -4.54
CA LYS A 67 -6.95 2.74 -3.57
C LYS A 67 -8.42 2.37 -3.32
N GLY A 68 -8.74 1.08 -3.41
CA GLY A 68 -10.08 0.55 -3.22
C GLY A 68 -10.96 0.55 -4.47
N SER A 69 -10.52 1.09 -5.61
CA SER A 69 -11.25 1.02 -6.89
C SER A 69 -11.51 -0.41 -7.30
N LEU A 70 -12.75 -0.68 -7.72
CA LEU A 70 -13.16 -2.00 -8.21
C LEU A 70 -12.82 -2.14 -9.68
N LEU A 71 -12.03 -3.17 -10.01
CA LEU A 71 -11.56 -3.45 -11.37
C LEU A 71 -11.84 -4.89 -11.76
N GLY A 72 -12.17 -5.09 -13.04
CA GLY A 72 -12.00 -6.35 -13.74
C GLY A 72 -10.72 -6.31 -14.55
N VAL A 73 -9.88 -7.33 -14.46
CA VAL A 73 -8.68 -7.49 -15.29
C VAL A 73 -8.68 -8.83 -15.97
N GLU A 74 -8.22 -8.85 -17.21
CA GLU A 74 -7.95 -10.02 -18.01
C GLU A 74 -6.49 -9.97 -18.42
N GLY A 75 -5.82 -11.12 -18.36
CA GLY A 75 -4.40 -11.21 -18.68
C GLY A 75 -3.89 -12.63 -18.58
N HIS A 76 -2.59 -12.76 -18.45
CA HIS A 76 -1.91 -14.04 -18.34
C HIS A 76 -0.89 -14.03 -17.20
N ILE A 77 -0.55 -15.22 -16.68
CA ILE A 77 0.48 -15.39 -15.65
C ILE A 77 1.86 -15.35 -16.33
N GLU A 78 2.74 -14.54 -15.75
CA GLU A 78 4.14 -14.48 -16.13
C GLU A 78 5.03 -14.67 -14.90
N THR A 79 6.10 -15.44 -15.05
CA THR A 79 7.09 -15.61 -14.00
C THR A 79 8.42 -15.03 -14.47
N ARG A 80 8.98 -14.12 -13.69
CA ARG A 80 10.31 -13.56 -13.91
C ARG A 80 11.22 -13.81 -12.72
N SER A 81 12.51 -13.81 -12.94
CA SER A 81 13.48 -13.87 -11.86
C SER A 81 14.41 -12.66 -11.90
N TYR A 82 14.84 -12.21 -10.75
CA TYR A 82 15.87 -11.19 -10.60
C TYR A 82 16.80 -11.59 -9.45
N GLU A 83 18.01 -11.05 -9.46
CA GLU A 83 18.98 -11.25 -8.40
C GLU A 83 18.84 -10.12 -7.38
N ASN A 84 18.66 -10.48 -6.10
CA ASN A 84 18.60 -9.49 -5.02
C ASN A 84 20.00 -8.98 -4.66
N GLN A 85 20.09 -7.98 -3.78
CA GLN A 85 21.35 -7.38 -3.34
C GLN A 85 22.31 -8.39 -2.65
N GLN A 86 21.79 -9.54 -2.24
CA GLN A 86 22.55 -10.64 -1.59
C GLN A 86 22.98 -11.71 -2.59
N GLY A 87 22.79 -11.52 -3.89
CA GLY A 87 23.14 -12.48 -4.94
C GLY A 87 22.18 -13.66 -5.06
N GLN A 88 21.02 -13.61 -4.38
CA GLN A 88 20.03 -14.69 -4.44
C GLN A 88 19.03 -14.47 -5.57
N LYS A 89 18.70 -15.52 -6.29
CA LYS A 89 17.72 -15.52 -7.37
C LYS A 89 16.31 -15.55 -6.79
N VAL A 90 15.56 -14.49 -6.98
CA VAL A 90 14.15 -14.34 -6.53
C VAL A 90 13.24 -14.53 -7.73
N TYR A 91 12.25 -15.43 -7.59
CA TYR A 91 11.21 -15.66 -8.59
C TYR A 91 9.95 -14.87 -8.21
N VAL A 92 9.41 -14.13 -9.16
CA VAL A 92 8.17 -13.38 -9.00
C VAL A 92 7.16 -13.87 -10.02
N THR A 93 6.00 -14.30 -9.53
CA THR A 93 4.84 -14.65 -10.36
C THR A 93 3.86 -13.49 -10.31
N GLU A 94 3.47 -12.98 -11.47
CA GLU A 94 2.56 -11.85 -11.59
C GLU A 94 1.60 -12.05 -12.75
N VAL A 95 0.48 -11.32 -12.75
CA VAL A 95 -0.46 -11.26 -13.85
C VAL A 95 -0.11 -10.08 -14.74
N VAL A 96 0.24 -10.36 -15.98
CA VAL A 96 0.38 -9.32 -17.02
C VAL A 96 -1.00 -9.05 -17.59
N VAL A 97 -1.45 -7.80 -17.45
CA VAL A 97 -2.80 -7.38 -17.82
C VAL A 97 -2.83 -7.01 -19.29
N ASP A 98 -3.64 -7.73 -20.05
CA ASP A 98 -3.90 -7.50 -21.47
C ASP A 98 -5.08 -6.54 -21.66
N ASN A 99 -6.13 -6.70 -20.82
CA ASN A 99 -7.33 -5.87 -20.85
C ASN A 99 -7.85 -5.59 -19.44
N PHE A 100 -8.58 -4.49 -19.24
CA PHE A 100 -9.20 -4.15 -17.98
C PHE A 100 -10.53 -3.40 -18.16
N SER A 101 -11.37 -3.45 -17.13
CA SER A 101 -12.64 -2.76 -17.08
C SER A 101 -12.83 -2.09 -15.73
N PHE A 102 -13.28 -0.83 -15.73
CA PHE A 102 -13.73 -0.15 -14.53
C PHE A 102 -15.11 -0.67 -14.16
N LEU A 103 -15.25 -1.24 -12.95
CA LEU A 103 -16.51 -1.83 -12.47
C LEU A 103 -17.23 -0.95 -11.46
N GLU A 104 -16.78 0.28 -11.30
CA GLU A 104 -17.45 1.30 -10.48
C GLU A 104 -17.51 2.63 -11.23
N SER A 105 -18.45 3.49 -10.83
CA SER A 105 -18.62 4.79 -11.44
C SER A 105 -17.49 5.75 -11.06
N LYS A 106 -17.21 6.71 -11.96
CA LYS A 106 -16.20 7.75 -11.75
C LYS A 106 -16.45 8.55 -10.46
N ASN A 107 -17.71 8.87 -10.16
CA ASN A 107 -18.09 9.63 -8.96
C ASN A 107 -17.69 8.91 -7.68
N VAL A 108 -17.84 7.59 -7.61
CA VAL A 108 -17.43 6.77 -6.45
C VAL A 108 -15.90 6.76 -6.30
N THR A 109 -15.17 6.70 -7.41
CA THR A 109 -13.71 6.73 -7.39
C THR A 109 -13.18 8.10 -6.97
N GLU A 110 -13.77 9.20 -7.41
CA GLU A 110 -13.34 10.56 -7.11
C GLU A 110 -13.58 10.96 -5.65
N GLN A 111 -14.54 10.35 -4.96
CA GLN A 111 -14.78 10.56 -3.53
C GLN A 111 -13.69 9.94 -2.64
N ARG A 112 -12.81 9.10 -3.19
CA ARG A 112 -11.68 8.53 -2.46
C ARG A 112 -10.50 9.49 -2.41
N PRO A 113 -9.64 9.41 -1.37
CA PRO A 113 -8.41 10.20 -1.30
C PRO A 113 -7.59 10.08 -2.58
N GLY A 114 -7.10 11.21 -3.09
CA GLY A 114 -6.24 11.24 -4.28
C GLY A 114 -4.94 10.45 -4.08
N ASN A 115 -4.32 10.05 -5.19
CA ASN A 115 -3.06 9.30 -5.15
C ASN A 115 -1.92 10.10 -4.50
N ASP A 116 -1.98 11.44 -4.56
CA ASP A 116 -0.98 12.35 -3.98
C ASP A 116 -0.95 12.29 -2.44
N ALA A 117 -2.07 11.93 -1.79
CA ALA A 117 -2.14 11.77 -0.35
C ALA A 117 -1.25 10.62 0.17
N TYR A 118 -0.88 9.65 -0.67
CA TYR A 118 -0.01 8.54 -0.29
C TYR A 118 1.48 8.84 -0.45
N ASN A 119 1.87 9.78 -1.31
CA ASN A 119 3.27 10.18 -1.46
C ASN A 119 3.76 11.06 -0.31
N GLY A 120 2.86 11.71 0.43
CA GLY A 120 3.20 12.59 1.55
C GLY A 120 3.74 11.86 2.80
N TYR A 121 3.40 10.59 2.99
CA TYR A 121 3.85 9.84 4.17
C TYR A 121 5.24 9.21 4.04
N SER A 122 5.81 9.15 2.83
CA SER A 122 7.13 8.54 2.60
C SER A 122 8.30 9.52 2.74
N GLN A 123 8.07 10.82 2.91
CA GLN A 123 9.12 11.85 2.87
C GLN A 123 9.42 12.53 4.21
N GLN A 124 8.80 12.11 5.32
CA GLN A 124 8.97 12.79 6.62
C GLN A 124 9.88 12.06 7.62
N ASN A 125 10.80 11.22 7.15
CA ASN A 125 11.88 10.66 7.98
C ASN A 125 13.27 10.99 7.43
N GLN A 126 13.50 12.25 7.05
CA GLN A 126 14.85 12.77 6.89
C GLN A 126 15.24 13.46 8.20
N TYR A 127 15.91 12.70 9.05
CA TYR A 127 16.59 13.23 10.24
C TYR A 127 17.59 14.29 9.79
N GLN A 128 17.26 15.53 10.06
CA GLN A 128 18.19 16.64 9.96
C GLN A 128 19.04 16.66 11.23
N SER A 129 20.16 15.94 11.18
CA SER A 129 21.25 16.13 12.13
C SER A 129 22.08 17.32 11.68
N GLN A 130 21.81 18.50 12.24
CA GLN A 130 22.80 19.56 12.28
C GLN A 130 22.95 20.05 13.72
N GLY A 131 24.14 19.81 14.23
CA GLY A 131 24.56 20.25 15.54
C GLY A 131 24.68 21.78 15.62
N GLY A 132 24.51 22.29 16.82
CA GLY A 132 24.70 23.69 17.16
C GLY A 132 24.35 23.91 18.63
N PHE A 133 25.34 23.75 19.50
CA PHE A 133 25.28 24.18 20.88
C PHE A 133 25.09 25.67 20.95
N ASN A 134 24.09 26.17 21.69
CA ASN A 134 24.17 27.41 22.48
C ASN A 134 22.98 27.47 23.42
N THR A 135 23.23 27.27 24.71
CA THR A 135 22.44 27.84 25.80
C THR A 135 22.78 29.33 25.93
N PRO A 136 21.87 30.25 26.27
CA PRO A 136 21.57 30.49 27.65
C PRO A 136 20.13 30.95 28.00
N SER A 137 19.78 30.75 29.30
CA SER A 137 18.94 31.59 30.16
C SER A 137 17.44 31.66 29.93
N ALA A 138 16.72 31.18 30.93
CA ALA A 138 15.30 31.44 31.22
C ALA A 138 15.05 32.94 31.45
N PRO A 139 13.80 33.39 31.28
CA PRO A 139 13.00 33.68 32.48
C PRO A 139 11.55 33.17 32.41
N THR A 140 11.08 32.89 33.60
CA THR A 140 9.76 32.65 34.14
C THR A 140 8.57 33.38 33.53
N SER A 141 7.43 32.66 33.65
CA SER A 141 6.03 33.09 33.86
C SER A 141 5.16 32.85 32.65
N SER A 142 4.09 32.17 32.73
CA SER A 142 2.88 32.16 33.45
C SER A 142 1.73 31.63 32.60
N PHE A 143 0.98 30.67 33.11
CA PHE A 143 -0.45 30.40 32.86
C PHE A 143 -0.98 30.08 31.46
N GLY A 144 -1.41 28.86 31.28
CA GLY A 144 -2.35 28.43 30.24
C GLY A 144 -2.81 27.00 30.52
N ASN A 145 -3.99 26.88 31.10
CA ASN A 145 -4.72 25.68 31.45
C ASN A 145 -4.76 24.67 30.28
N VAL A 146 -4.03 23.57 30.37
CA VAL A 146 -4.15 22.44 29.44
C VAL A 146 -5.04 21.42 30.14
N PRO A 147 -6.14 20.94 29.52
CA PRO A 147 -6.95 19.89 30.12
C PRO A 147 -6.11 18.61 30.23
N ALA A 148 -6.11 18.03 31.43
CA ALA A 148 -5.39 16.80 31.75
C ALA A 148 -5.86 15.66 30.82
N ASP A 149 -4.91 14.99 30.19
CA ASP A 149 -5.10 13.79 29.40
C ASP A 149 -5.65 12.68 30.32
N PRO A 150 -6.86 12.15 30.07
CA PRO A 150 -7.49 11.14 30.94
C PRO A 150 -6.75 9.79 30.95
N PHE A 151 -5.77 9.58 30.07
CA PHE A 151 -5.01 8.32 29.98
C PHE A 151 -3.71 8.31 30.80
N LEU A 152 -3.30 9.42 31.39
CA LEU A 152 -2.07 9.50 32.21
C LEU A 152 -2.25 9.07 33.68
N ALA A 153 -3.48 8.78 34.11
CA ALA A 153 -3.76 8.56 35.55
C ALA A 153 -3.80 7.08 36.00
N ASN A 154 -3.78 6.08 35.09
CA ASN A 154 -3.88 4.65 35.44
C ASN A 154 -2.93 3.74 34.65
N GLY A 155 -1.67 4.12 34.55
CA GLY A 155 -0.63 3.24 34.00
C GLY A 155 -0.14 2.25 35.07
N GLU A 156 -0.88 1.15 35.32
CA GLU A 156 -0.30 -0.03 35.95
C GLU A 156 0.67 -0.68 34.95
N ALA A 157 1.92 -0.84 35.35
CA ALA A 157 2.92 -1.55 34.55
C ALA A 157 2.50 -3.02 34.42
N ILE A 158 2.14 -3.43 33.19
CA ILE A 158 1.85 -4.82 32.88
C ILE A 158 3.18 -5.56 32.81
N ASN A 159 3.40 -6.45 33.76
CA ASN A 159 4.56 -7.33 33.80
C ASN A 159 4.23 -8.56 32.95
N ILE A 160 4.67 -8.57 31.69
CA ILE A 160 4.50 -9.72 30.77
C ILE A 160 5.68 -10.65 31.03
N SER A 161 5.43 -11.86 31.54
CA SER A 161 6.43 -12.92 31.62
C SER A 161 6.54 -13.70 30.31
N ASP A 162 7.72 -14.26 30.04
CA ASP A 162 8.00 -15.04 28.81
C ASP A 162 7.10 -16.27 28.63
N ASP A 163 6.35 -16.68 29.65
CA ASP A 163 5.40 -17.79 29.61
C ASP A 163 4.02 -17.44 28.99
N ASP A 164 3.76 -16.15 28.72
CA ASP A 164 2.48 -15.69 28.16
C ASP A 164 2.51 -15.56 26.62
N LEU A 165 3.58 -15.99 25.97
CA LEU A 165 3.72 -15.93 24.51
C LEU A 165 3.24 -17.26 23.88
N PRO A 166 2.19 -17.28 23.06
CA PRO A 166 1.69 -18.46 22.38
C PRO A 166 2.55 -18.77 21.14
N PHE A 167 3.60 -19.57 21.30
CA PHE A 167 4.27 -20.26 20.19
C PHE A 167 4.24 -21.76 20.44
#